data_a6e12cc5fb8024987113c0cca8bfff8e
#
_entry.id   a6e12cc5fb8024987113c0cca8bfff8e
#
_cell.length_a   1.000
_cell.length_b   1.000
_cell.length_c   1.000
_cell.angle_alpha   90.00
_cell.angle_beta   90.00
_cell.angle_gamma   90.00
#
_symmetry.space_group_name_H-M   'P 1'
#
loop_
_entity.id
_entity.type
_entity.pdbx_description
1 polymer ?
#
loop_
_entity_poly.entity_id
_entity_poly.type
_entity_poly.pdbx_seq_one_letter_code
_entity_poly.pdbx_strand_id
1 'polypeptide(L)'
;WKRMEYSLPFLLDGASGTLAAEMGFRAGECLEAWFCEHPQAVREIVRGYLEAGAQAVYAPTFGANRAALARYGLESRVRELNRRIVALAREAAEPYSAPVGASVCPTGMLVPPHGDGDFDEIYSVYREQIRAVEEAGVDFVAVETQGSLADVRAAVLAARTTDLPVLATMTVDDNGKTVTGGSLLPAVITLQAMGVDAVGLGCCSGPDGMAEILAETLPHASVPLIAKPSAGLPGHTLSPEGFAQAMREVLSAGAGIVGGCCGTTPEHIRALCRVMREFDFPAGRHAYEDADCYAAATETEAFFLGDNIVLSEPIECSVRLVDDLIDLNDEQVNAALVELETLDDVEILCRSALASSLPVAVRTQDRMILDAALRYFQGRLIVDSNCDIDYQLIERTAAKYGAIVY
;
A
#
# COMPACT_ATOMS: atom_id res chain seq x y z
N TRP A 1 -8.04 2.40 -11.84
CA TRP A 1 -7.80 3.84 -12.03
C TRP A 1 -7.75 4.19 -13.51
N LYS A 2 -7.14 3.39 -14.35
CA LYS A 2 -7.29 3.52 -15.83
C LYS A 2 -8.74 3.47 -16.32
N ARG A 3 -9.69 3.03 -15.49
CA ARG A 3 -11.13 2.97 -15.76
C ARG A 3 -11.93 4.16 -15.20
N MET A 4 -11.33 5.01 -14.35
CA MET A 4 -11.94 6.25 -13.87
C MET A 4 -11.28 7.42 -14.59
N GLU A 5 -12.03 8.20 -15.35
CA GLU A 5 -11.58 9.45 -15.96
C GLU A 5 -11.42 10.51 -14.85
N TYR A 6 -10.20 10.74 -14.38
CA TYR A 6 -9.89 11.79 -13.39
C TYR A 6 -8.65 12.57 -13.82
N SER A 7 -8.64 13.82 -13.41
CA SER A 7 -7.47 14.69 -13.55
C SER A 7 -6.72 14.82 -12.23
N LEU A 8 -5.42 14.91 -12.29
CA LEU A 8 -4.60 15.27 -11.13
C LEU A 8 -4.50 16.80 -11.01
N PRO A 9 -4.43 17.35 -9.82
CA PRO A 9 -4.53 16.64 -8.53
C PRO A 9 -5.96 16.19 -8.22
N PHE A 10 -6.10 15.05 -7.54
CA PHE A 10 -7.38 14.42 -7.17
C PHE A 10 -7.59 14.46 -5.66
N LEU A 11 -8.79 14.91 -5.22
CA LEU A 11 -9.11 15.11 -3.82
C LEU A 11 -9.95 13.95 -3.28
N LEU A 12 -9.41 13.25 -2.31
CA LEU A 12 -10.09 12.26 -1.48
C LEU A 12 -10.70 12.90 -0.22
N ASP A 13 -11.41 12.10 0.54
CA ASP A 13 -11.99 12.48 1.82
C ASP A 13 -10.97 12.60 2.98
N GLY A 14 -11.50 12.73 4.19
CA GLY A 14 -10.77 12.79 5.45
C GLY A 14 -11.18 11.68 6.42
N ALA A 15 -10.97 11.94 7.72
CA ALA A 15 -11.18 10.98 8.79
C ALA A 15 -12.66 10.64 9.01
N SER A 16 -13.00 9.35 9.06
CA SER A 16 -14.31 8.88 9.52
C SER A 16 -14.35 8.65 11.04
N GLY A 17 -13.28 8.11 11.61
CA GLY A 17 -13.21 7.82 13.04
C GLY A 17 -13.24 9.08 13.92
N THR A 18 -12.59 10.16 13.51
CA THR A 18 -12.64 11.45 14.22
C THR A 18 -14.07 11.99 14.29
N LEU A 19 -14.76 12.00 13.15
CA LEU A 19 -16.16 12.48 13.11
C LEU A 19 -17.12 11.56 13.88
N ALA A 20 -16.90 10.24 13.81
CA ALA A 20 -17.69 9.30 14.62
C ALA A 20 -17.55 9.57 16.12
N ALA A 21 -16.35 9.89 16.60
CA ALA A 21 -16.14 10.25 18.00
C ALA A 21 -16.90 11.52 18.40
N GLU A 22 -16.95 12.53 17.53
CA GLU A 22 -17.77 13.75 17.74
C GLU A 22 -19.27 13.45 17.74
N MET A 23 -19.72 12.41 17.00
CA MET A 23 -21.09 11.95 16.94
C MET A 23 -21.47 10.97 18.06
N GLY A 24 -20.55 10.66 19.00
CA GLY A 24 -20.82 9.88 20.19
C GLY A 24 -20.25 8.46 20.20
N PHE A 25 -19.43 8.07 19.20
CA PHE A 25 -18.67 6.84 19.25
C PHE A 25 -17.66 6.88 20.41
N ARG A 26 -17.54 5.78 21.14
CA ARG A 26 -16.66 5.67 22.32
C ARG A 26 -15.49 4.73 22.04
N ALA A 27 -14.31 5.14 22.50
CA ALA A 27 -13.12 4.27 22.47
C ALA A 27 -13.39 2.94 23.21
N GLY A 28 -12.98 1.84 22.58
CA GLY A 28 -13.19 0.48 23.08
C GLY A 28 -14.39 -0.25 22.48
N GLU A 29 -15.24 0.43 21.74
CA GLU A 29 -16.30 -0.18 20.93
C GLU A 29 -15.79 -0.50 19.51
N CYS A 30 -16.43 -1.42 18.81
CA CYS A 30 -16.16 -1.69 17.40
C CYS A 30 -16.80 -0.59 16.54
N LEU A 31 -15.99 0.19 15.86
CA LEU A 31 -16.45 1.34 15.05
C LEU A 31 -17.36 0.90 13.90
N GLU A 32 -17.05 -0.21 13.26
CA GLU A 32 -17.83 -0.73 12.13
C GLU A 32 -19.20 -1.26 12.58
N ALA A 33 -19.27 -1.87 13.74
CA ALA A 33 -20.55 -2.27 14.33
C ALA A 33 -21.37 -1.03 14.74
N TRP A 34 -20.71 -0.04 15.33
CA TRP A 34 -21.33 1.23 15.68
C TRP A 34 -21.90 1.97 14.45
N PHE A 35 -21.20 2.00 13.32
CA PHE A 35 -21.73 2.57 12.08
C PHE A 35 -22.96 1.83 11.56
N CYS A 36 -23.03 0.51 11.73
CA CYS A 36 -24.22 -0.25 11.36
C CYS A 36 -25.43 0.07 12.25
N GLU A 37 -25.19 0.39 13.53
CA GLU A 37 -26.22 0.80 14.49
C GLU A 37 -26.59 2.29 14.35
N HIS A 38 -25.68 3.11 13.81
CA HIS A 38 -25.84 4.55 13.60
C HIS A 38 -25.74 4.91 12.10
N PRO A 39 -26.63 4.41 11.24
CA PRO A 39 -26.53 4.59 9.79
C PRO A 39 -26.52 6.05 9.34
N GLN A 40 -27.10 6.95 10.14
CA GLN A 40 -27.10 8.37 9.86
C GLN A 40 -25.69 8.97 9.92
N ALA A 41 -24.85 8.47 10.83
CA ALA A 41 -23.46 8.93 10.95
C ALA A 41 -22.66 8.66 9.65
N VAL A 42 -22.81 7.48 9.04
CA VAL A 42 -22.17 7.19 7.75
C VAL A 42 -22.62 8.17 6.67
N ARG A 43 -23.95 8.44 6.59
CA ARG A 43 -24.49 9.37 5.60
C ARG A 43 -24.00 10.79 5.79
N GLU A 44 -23.92 11.28 7.02
CA GLU A 44 -23.45 12.62 7.35
C GLU A 44 -21.97 12.78 7.03
N ILE A 45 -21.13 11.79 7.37
CA ILE A 45 -19.69 11.78 7.07
C ILE A 45 -19.45 11.84 5.56
N VAL A 46 -20.08 10.96 4.81
CA VAL A 46 -19.91 10.88 3.35
C VAL A 46 -20.37 12.16 2.67
N ARG A 47 -21.56 12.66 3.01
CA ARG A 47 -22.08 13.91 2.45
C ARG A 47 -21.22 15.09 2.83
N GLY A 48 -20.80 15.19 4.08
CA GLY A 48 -19.96 16.28 4.56
C GLY A 48 -18.66 16.43 3.75
N TYR A 49 -18.00 15.33 3.41
CA TYR A 49 -16.79 15.36 2.59
C TYR A 49 -17.08 15.67 1.12
N LEU A 50 -18.15 15.15 0.54
CA LEU A 50 -18.55 15.47 -0.83
C LEU A 50 -18.94 16.95 -0.97
N GLU A 51 -19.69 17.51 -0.01
CA GLU A 51 -20.02 18.94 0.05
C GLU A 51 -18.78 19.82 0.30
N ALA A 52 -17.74 19.27 0.92
CA ALA A 52 -16.46 19.93 1.08
C ALA A 52 -15.62 19.96 -0.21
N GLY A 53 -15.98 19.14 -1.21
CA GLY A 53 -15.33 19.10 -2.52
C GLY A 53 -14.51 17.84 -2.77
N ALA A 54 -14.59 16.82 -1.91
CA ALA A 54 -13.99 15.52 -2.20
C ALA A 54 -14.56 14.93 -3.51
N GLN A 55 -13.70 14.37 -4.34
CA GLN A 55 -14.07 13.83 -5.64
C GLN A 55 -14.37 12.32 -5.56
N ALA A 56 -13.91 11.66 -4.50
CA ALA A 56 -14.27 10.31 -4.11
C ALA A 56 -14.23 10.20 -2.59
N VAL A 57 -14.95 9.22 -2.05
CA VAL A 57 -15.02 8.97 -0.61
C VAL A 57 -14.80 7.50 -0.28
N TYR A 58 -14.40 7.23 0.95
CA TYR A 58 -14.30 5.87 1.45
C TYR A 58 -15.55 5.49 2.25
N ALA A 59 -16.09 4.33 1.98
CA ALA A 59 -16.96 3.66 2.95
C ALA A 59 -16.10 3.34 4.18
N PRO A 60 -16.54 3.67 5.40
CA PRO A 60 -15.72 3.51 6.61
C PRO A 60 -15.68 2.04 7.07
N THR A 61 -15.06 1.19 6.25
CA THR A 61 -14.90 -0.25 6.45
C THR A 61 -13.51 -0.62 6.96
N PHE A 62 -12.75 0.35 7.46
CA PHE A 62 -11.34 0.24 7.81
C PHE A 62 -11.03 -1.02 8.62
N GLY A 63 -11.65 -1.19 9.78
CA GLY A 63 -11.46 -2.34 10.67
C GLY A 63 -12.42 -3.52 10.44
N ALA A 64 -13.12 -3.58 9.29
CA ALA A 64 -14.09 -4.64 9.02
C ALA A 64 -13.47 -5.94 8.48
N ASN A 65 -12.20 -6.23 8.77
CA ASN A 65 -11.57 -7.53 8.52
C ASN A 65 -11.67 -8.44 9.75
N ARG A 66 -11.56 -9.77 9.56
CA ARG A 66 -11.75 -10.71 10.68
C ARG A 66 -10.70 -10.56 11.78
N ALA A 67 -9.45 -10.17 11.47
CA ALA A 67 -8.41 -9.99 12.48
C ALA A 67 -8.71 -8.79 13.40
N ALA A 68 -9.14 -7.67 12.84
CA ALA A 68 -9.55 -6.51 13.62
C ALA A 68 -10.86 -6.77 14.40
N LEU A 69 -11.86 -7.39 13.76
CA LEU A 69 -13.15 -7.73 14.37
C LEU A 69 -13.05 -8.76 15.50
N ALA A 70 -12.05 -9.66 15.45
CA ALA A 70 -11.82 -10.66 16.49
C ALA A 70 -11.57 -10.03 17.88
N ARG A 71 -11.02 -8.81 17.92
CA ARG A 71 -10.83 -8.06 19.17
C ARG A 71 -12.14 -7.77 19.92
N TYR A 72 -13.26 -7.85 19.20
CA TYR A 72 -14.60 -7.57 19.69
C TYR A 72 -15.52 -8.81 19.67
N GLY A 73 -14.99 -10.00 19.27
CA GLY A 73 -15.79 -11.22 19.08
C GLY A 73 -16.75 -11.14 17.88
N LEU A 74 -16.40 -10.34 16.87
CA LEU A 74 -17.23 -10.06 15.69
C LEU A 74 -16.62 -10.61 14.39
N GLU A 75 -15.60 -11.46 14.47
CA GLU A 75 -14.87 -12.01 13.32
C GLU A 75 -15.75 -12.71 12.28
N SER A 76 -16.88 -13.27 12.72
CA SER A 76 -17.85 -13.91 11.82
C SER A 76 -18.73 -12.93 11.04
N ARG A 77 -18.68 -11.63 11.34
CA ARG A 77 -19.54 -10.60 10.76
C ARG A 77 -18.89 -9.79 9.64
N VAL A 78 -17.73 -10.21 9.13
CA VAL A 78 -17.00 -9.48 8.06
C VAL A 78 -17.93 -9.11 6.90
N ARG A 79 -18.60 -10.09 6.31
CA ARG A 79 -19.47 -9.86 5.14
C ARG A 79 -20.66 -8.95 5.45
N GLU A 80 -21.30 -9.14 6.60
CA GLU A 80 -22.45 -8.36 7.03
C GLU A 80 -22.09 -6.88 7.21
N LEU A 81 -21.04 -6.60 7.99
CA LEU A 81 -20.64 -5.24 8.32
C LEU A 81 -20.18 -4.48 7.08
N ASN A 82 -19.29 -5.07 6.26
CA ASN A 82 -18.83 -4.46 5.02
C ASN A 82 -20.00 -4.14 4.09
N ARG A 83 -20.89 -5.11 3.84
CA ARG A 83 -22.05 -4.90 2.97
C ARG A 83 -22.95 -3.76 3.45
N ARG A 84 -23.22 -3.71 4.76
CA ARG A 84 -24.08 -2.68 5.35
C ARG A 84 -23.49 -1.30 5.23
N ILE A 85 -22.20 -1.14 5.58
CA ILE A 85 -21.51 0.15 5.56
C ILE A 85 -21.35 0.66 4.12
N VAL A 86 -20.95 -0.21 3.19
CA VAL A 86 -20.84 0.14 1.77
C VAL A 86 -22.18 0.60 1.19
N ALA A 87 -23.26 -0.09 1.50
CA ALA A 87 -24.59 0.30 1.02
C ALA A 87 -25.00 1.70 1.51
N LEU A 88 -24.71 2.03 2.77
CA LEU A 88 -24.98 3.36 3.34
C LEU A 88 -24.11 4.47 2.69
N ALA A 89 -22.84 4.17 2.46
CA ALA A 89 -21.93 5.11 1.82
C ALA A 89 -22.35 5.39 0.36
N ARG A 90 -22.70 4.34 -0.40
CA ARG A 90 -23.18 4.47 -1.78
C ARG A 90 -24.49 5.26 -1.86
N GLU A 91 -25.45 4.97 -1.00
CA GLU A 91 -26.70 5.72 -0.89
C GLU A 91 -26.44 7.22 -0.66
N ALA A 92 -25.49 7.55 0.22
CA ALA A 92 -25.15 8.93 0.53
C ALA A 92 -24.39 9.64 -0.62
N ALA A 93 -23.59 8.90 -1.39
CA ALA A 93 -22.78 9.41 -2.50
C ALA A 93 -23.56 9.52 -3.83
N GLU A 94 -24.69 8.80 -3.98
CA GLU A 94 -25.48 8.75 -5.23
C GLU A 94 -25.83 10.14 -5.78
N PRO A 95 -26.34 11.11 -4.98
CA PRO A 95 -26.70 12.44 -5.50
C PRO A 95 -25.52 13.22 -6.09
N TYR A 96 -24.29 12.84 -5.75
CA TYR A 96 -23.06 13.49 -6.19
C TYR A 96 -22.40 12.76 -7.35
N SER A 97 -22.88 11.58 -7.71
CA SER A 97 -22.26 10.68 -8.68
C SER A 97 -20.78 10.40 -8.38
N ALA A 98 -20.43 10.40 -7.08
CA ALA A 98 -19.06 10.24 -6.63
C ALA A 98 -18.69 8.76 -6.43
N PRO A 99 -17.49 8.32 -6.86
CA PRO A 99 -16.99 6.97 -6.56
C PRO A 99 -16.87 6.71 -5.06
N VAL A 100 -17.18 5.48 -4.65
CA VAL A 100 -17.08 5.00 -3.27
C VAL A 100 -16.08 3.86 -3.20
N GLY A 101 -14.96 4.07 -2.53
CA GLY A 101 -13.97 3.03 -2.23
C GLY A 101 -14.25 2.33 -0.91
N ALA A 102 -13.66 1.14 -0.72
CA ALA A 102 -13.58 0.52 0.59
C ALA A 102 -12.24 0.82 1.24
N SER A 103 -12.25 1.23 2.49
CA SER A 103 -11.05 1.37 3.31
C SER A 103 -10.71 0.06 4.00
N VAL A 104 -9.45 -0.36 3.96
CA VAL A 104 -8.97 -1.65 4.49
C VAL A 104 -7.72 -1.43 5.33
N CYS A 105 -7.79 -1.78 6.62
CA CYS A 105 -6.71 -1.56 7.59
C CYS A 105 -5.67 -2.70 7.58
N PRO A 106 -4.48 -2.46 8.20
CA PRO A 106 -3.52 -3.52 8.50
C PRO A 106 -4.12 -4.63 9.34
N THR A 107 -3.66 -5.87 9.11
CA THR A 107 -4.01 -7.01 9.97
C THR A 107 -3.32 -6.92 11.34
N GLY A 108 -2.16 -6.25 11.38
CA GLY A 108 -1.30 -6.17 12.55
C GLY A 108 -0.44 -7.42 12.76
N MET A 109 -0.51 -8.39 11.86
CA MET A 109 0.36 -9.57 11.87
C MET A 109 1.68 -9.25 11.16
N LEU A 110 2.79 -9.63 11.79
CA LEU A 110 4.12 -9.47 11.22
C LEU A 110 4.70 -10.84 10.88
N VAL A 111 5.23 -10.97 9.66
CA VAL A 111 5.92 -12.20 9.22
C VAL A 111 7.37 -12.22 9.68
N PRO A 112 8.06 -13.38 9.66
CA PRO A 112 9.49 -13.44 9.92
C PRO A 112 10.30 -12.48 9.01
N PRO A 113 11.38 -11.84 9.51
CA PRO A 113 11.95 -11.99 10.86
C PRO A 113 11.29 -11.12 11.94
N HIS A 114 10.30 -10.31 11.63
CA HIS A 114 9.71 -9.31 12.51
C HIS A 114 8.64 -9.87 13.46
N GLY A 115 8.11 -11.07 13.16
CA GLY A 115 7.11 -11.77 13.96
C GLY A 115 6.92 -13.21 13.47
N ASP A 116 5.92 -13.88 14.01
CA ASP A 116 5.62 -15.30 13.72
C ASP A 116 4.36 -15.44 12.84
N GLY A 117 3.91 -14.35 12.20
CA GLY A 117 2.71 -14.35 11.36
C GLY A 117 2.92 -15.14 10.07
N ASP A 118 1.85 -15.77 9.61
CA ASP A 118 1.80 -16.48 8.34
C ASP A 118 1.30 -15.57 7.23
N PHE A 119 2.06 -15.45 6.14
CA PHE A 119 1.69 -14.61 5.00
C PHE A 119 0.37 -15.06 4.33
N ASP A 120 0.12 -16.36 4.28
CA ASP A 120 -1.11 -16.90 3.70
C ASP A 120 -2.34 -16.64 4.59
N GLU A 121 -2.15 -16.61 5.90
CA GLU A 121 -3.18 -16.17 6.83
C GLU A 121 -3.50 -14.68 6.64
N ILE A 122 -2.49 -13.82 6.54
CA ILE A 122 -2.66 -12.39 6.24
C ILE A 122 -3.42 -12.22 4.92
N TYR A 123 -2.98 -12.89 3.86
CA TYR A 123 -3.65 -12.89 2.55
C TYR A 123 -5.11 -13.33 2.65
N SER A 124 -5.39 -14.38 3.43
CA SER A 124 -6.74 -14.91 3.62
C SER A 124 -7.67 -13.90 4.31
N VAL A 125 -7.15 -13.16 5.31
CA VAL A 125 -7.89 -12.08 6.00
C VAL A 125 -8.30 -10.99 5.00
N TYR A 126 -7.37 -10.52 4.19
CA TYR A 126 -7.65 -9.50 3.19
C TYR A 126 -8.60 -9.98 2.10
N ARG A 127 -8.39 -11.19 1.61
CA ARG A 127 -9.25 -11.78 0.57
C ARG A 127 -10.70 -11.85 1.01
N GLU A 128 -10.96 -12.19 2.27
CA GLU A 128 -12.31 -12.26 2.82
C GLU A 128 -13.00 -10.87 2.81
N GLN A 129 -12.32 -9.84 3.32
CA GLN A 129 -12.88 -8.49 3.34
C GLN A 129 -13.04 -7.91 1.93
N ILE A 130 -12.03 -8.05 1.08
CA ILE A 130 -12.04 -7.50 -0.29
C ILE A 130 -13.16 -8.14 -1.11
N ARG A 131 -13.41 -9.45 -0.98
CA ARG A 131 -14.56 -10.11 -1.60
C ARG A 131 -15.89 -9.55 -1.09
N ALA A 132 -15.99 -9.30 0.22
CA ALA A 132 -17.21 -8.74 0.80
C ALA A 132 -17.51 -7.34 0.27
N VAL A 133 -16.51 -6.47 0.10
CA VAL A 133 -16.70 -5.12 -0.44
C VAL A 133 -16.90 -5.11 -1.96
N GLU A 134 -16.24 -6.00 -2.70
CA GLU A 134 -16.50 -6.22 -4.14
C GLU A 134 -17.97 -6.59 -4.38
N GLU A 135 -18.48 -7.60 -3.64
CA GLU A 135 -19.89 -8.01 -3.70
C GLU A 135 -20.86 -6.90 -3.28
N ALA A 136 -20.44 -5.99 -2.41
CA ALA A 136 -21.21 -4.83 -1.99
C ALA A 136 -21.19 -3.70 -3.04
N GLY A 137 -20.34 -3.79 -4.07
CA GLY A 137 -20.31 -2.91 -5.22
C GLY A 137 -19.51 -1.63 -5.03
N VAL A 138 -18.36 -1.67 -4.37
CA VAL A 138 -17.43 -0.54 -4.31
C VAL A 138 -16.78 -0.29 -5.67
N ASP A 139 -16.33 0.94 -5.89
CA ASP A 139 -15.70 1.35 -7.14
C ASP A 139 -14.18 1.14 -7.12
N PHE A 140 -13.56 1.06 -5.94
CA PHE A 140 -12.14 0.80 -5.74
C PHE A 140 -11.84 0.31 -4.30
N VAL A 141 -10.61 -0.18 -4.06
CA VAL A 141 -10.12 -0.58 -2.74
C VAL A 141 -8.98 0.34 -2.32
N ALA A 142 -9.06 0.88 -1.11
CA ALA A 142 -8.00 1.64 -0.47
C ALA A 142 -7.39 0.80 0.67
N VAL A 143 -6.20 0.25 0.42
CA VAL A 143 -5.38 -0.44 1.41
C VAL A 143 -4.59 0.63 2.16
N GLU A 144 -5.05 1.01 3.35
CA GLU A 144 -4.56 2.20 4.04
C GLU A 144 -3.69 1.90 5.26
N THR A 145 -2.78 2.85 5.58
CA THR A 145 -2.06 2.89 6.85
C THR A 145 -1.20 1.65 7.09
N GLN A 146 -0.60 1.13 6.04
CA GLN A 146 0.15 -0.10 6.10
C GLN A 146 1.52 0.12 6.73
N GLY A 147 1.85 -0.67 7.76
CA GLY A 147 3.08 -0.54 8.54
C GLY A 147 4.19 -1.53 8.12
N SER A 148 3.90 -2.51 7.27
CA SER A 148 4.88 -3.47 6.76
C SER A 148 4.64 -3.77 5.29
N LEU A 149 5.71 -4.11 4.58
CA LEU A 149 5.61 -4.48 3.17
C LEU A 149 4.87 -5.82 3.00
N ALA A 150 5.01 -6.76 3.94
CA ALA A 150 4.30 -8.03 3.91
C ALA A 150 2.78 -7.85 3.96
N ASP A 151 2.30 -7.01 4.88
CA ASP A 151 0.87 -6.77 5.07
C ASP A 151 0.26 -6.13 3.81
N VAL A 152 0.88 -5.06 3.28
CA VAL A 152 0.37 -4.40 2.07
C VAL A 152 0.46 -5.28 0.82
N ARG A 153 1.53 -6.08 0.66
CA ARG A 153 1.65 -7.03 -0.45
C ARG A 153 0.55 -8.08 -0.43
N ALA A 154 0.26 -8.65 0.75
CA ALA A 154 -0.83 -9.61 0.91
C ALA A 154 -2.19 -9.00 0.54
N ALA A 155 -2.46 -7.75 0.97
CA ALA A 155 -3.66 -7.01 0.61
C ALA A 155 -3.76 -6.74 -0.90
N VAL A 156 -2.67 -6.30 -1.53
CA VAL A 156 -2.62 -6.06 -2.98
C VAL A 156 -2.84 -7.36 -3.76
N LEU A 157 -2.20 -8.46 -3.38
CA LEU A 157 -2.42 -9.78 -4.00
C LEU A 157 -3.89 -10.22 -3.88
N ALA A 158 -4.52 -9.97 -2.73
CA ALA A 158 -5.94 -10.25 -2.53
C ALA A 158 -6.82 -9.36 -3.43
N ALA A 159 -6.53 -8.06 -3.50
CA ALA A 159 -7.27 -7.11 -4.33
C ALA A 159 -7.12 -7.42 -5.83
N ARG A 160 -5.96 -7.88 -6.26
CA ARG A 160 -5.70 -8.31 -7.65
C ARG A 160 -6.47 -9.57 -8.07
N THR A 161 -7.17 -10.24 -7.16
CA THR A 161 -8.16 -11.29 -7.52
C THR A 161 -9.51 -10.72 -7.98
N THR A 162 -9.65 -9.40 -7.98
CA THR A 162 -10.81 -8.62 -8.45
C THR A 162 -10.38 -7.71 -9.59
N ASP A 163 -11.34 -7.08 -10.26
CA ASP A 163 -11.10 -6.04 -11.26
C ASP A 163 -11.07 -4.62 -10.67
N LEU A 164 -11.13 -4.48 -9.36
CA LEU A 164 -11.18 -3.19 -8.67
C LEU A 164 -9.81 -2.47 -8.74
N PRO A 165 -9.81 -1.17 -9.00
CA PRO A 165 -8.63 -0.33 -8.80
C PRO A 165 -8.15 -0.39 -7.35
N VAL A 166 -6.82 -0.35 -7.15
CA VAL A 166 -6.16 -0.48 -5.84
C VAL A 166 -5.32 0.73 -5.53
N LEU A 167 -5.66 1.40 -4.46
CA LEU A 167 -4.88 2.47 -3.85
C LEU A 167 -4.17 1.90 -2.61
N ALA A 168 -2.88 2.19 -2.43
CA ALA A 168 -2.13 1.71 -1.29
C ALA A 168 -1.40 2.85 -0.57
N THR A 169 -1.50 2.92 0.75
CA THR A 169 -0.72 3.88 1.54
C THR A 169 0.04 3.20 2.66
N MET A 170 1.33 3.53 2.76
CA MET A 170 2.19 3.18 3.88
C MET A 170 2.05 4.22 4.98
N THR A 171 2.32 3.82 6.22
CA THR A 171 2.52 4.76 7.33
C THR A 171 3.95 4.64 7.84
N VAL A 172 4.55 5.78 8.12
CA VAL A 172 5.93 5.90 8.59
C VAL A 172 5.99 6.79 9.81
N ASP A 173 7.03 6.60 10.62
CA ASP A 173 7.37 7.46 11.75
C ASP A 173 8.03 8.77 11.27
N ASP A 174 8.43 9.61 12.21
CA ASP A 174 9.09 10.90 11.93
C ASP A 174 10.48 10.77 11.27
N ASN A 175 11.05 9.55 11.22
CA ASN A 175 12.28 9.23 10.51
C ASN A 175 12.02 8.61 9.11
N GLY A 176 10.75 8.58 8.67
CA GLY A 176 10.36 7.99 7.39
C GLY A 176 10.40 6.46 7.37
N LYS A 177 10.36 5.78 8.54
CA LYS A 177 10.44 4.34 8.67
C LYS A 177 9.12 3.70 9.06
N THR A 178 8.81 2.56 8.44
CA THR A 178 7.71 1.69 8.83
C THR A 178 8.05 0.94 10.11
N VAL A 179 7.07 0.25 10.72
CA VAL A 179 7.29 -0.55 11.94
C VAL A 179 8.29 -1.70 11.76
N THR A 180 8.52 -2.13 10.52
CA THR A 180 9.51 -3.16 10.15
C THR A 180 10.83 -2.58 9.66
N GLY A 181 11.01 -1.25 9.73
CA GLY A 181 12.23 -0.56 9.31
C GLY A 181 12.30 -0.21 7.82
N GLY A 182 11.28 -0.58 7.04
CA GLY A 182 11.16 -0.21 5.63
C GLY A 182 10.94 1.30 5.43
N SER A 183 10.90 1.72 4.17
CA SER A 183 10.61 3.10 3.77
C SER A 183 9.70 3.15 2.55
N LEU A 184 9.25 4.36 2.17
CA LEU A 184 8.29 4.49 1.07
C LEU A 184 8.87 4.03 -0.28
N LEU A 185 10.12 4.39 -0.61
CA LEU A 185 10.68 4.12 -1.93
C LEU A 185 10.72 2.62 -2.30
N PRO A 186 11.26 1.70 -1.46
CA PRO A 186 11.18 0.27 -1.73
C PRO A 186 9.74 -0.25 -1.86
N ALA A 187 8.82 0.27 -1.04
CA ALA A 187 7.41 -0.08 -1.12
C ALA A 187 6.79 0.35 -2.46
N VAL A 188 7.08 1.56 -2.94
CA VAL A 188 6.62 2.06 -4.25
C VAL A 188 7.14 1.19 -5.38
N ILE A 189 8.46 0.90 -5.41
CA ILE A 189 9.09 0.02 -6.42
C ILE A 189 8.41 -1.36 -6.46
N THR A 190 8.11 -1.92 -5.29
CA THR A 190 7.46 -3.23 -5.19
C THR A 190 6.00 -3.17 -5.62
N LEU A 191 5.22 -2.25 -5.06
CA LEU A 191 3.77 -2.22 -5.23
C LEU A 191 3.33 -1.76 -6.62
N GLN A 192 4.02 -0.78 -7.23
CA GLN A 192 3.70 -0.39 -8.61
C GLN A 192 3.95 -1.53 -9.60
N ALA A 193 5.02 -2.33 -9.40
CA ALA A 193 5.28 -3.52 -10.20
C ALA A 193 4.21 -4.61 -9.99
N MET A 194 3.62 -4.70 -8.81
CA MET A 194 2.46 -5.57 -8.53
C MET A 194 1.15 -5.03 -9.12
N GLY A 195 1.14 -3.83 -9.69
CA GLY A 195 0.02 -3.25 -10.43
C GLY A 195 -1.02 -2.55 -9.57
N VAL A 196 -0.60 -1.86 -8.50
CA VAL A 196 -1.46 -0.87 -7.83
C VAL A 196 -1.69 0.32 -8.76
N ASP A 197 -2.82 1.01 -8.59
CA ASP A 197 -3.18 2.16 -9.41
C ASP A 197 -2.65 3.48 -8.84
N ALA A 198 -2.33 3.52 -7.55
CA ALA A 198 -1.64 4.62 -6.89
C ALA A 198 -1.03 4.14 -5.56
N VAL A 199 0.05 4.78 -5.11
CA VAL A 199 0.75 4.42 -3.89
C VAL A 199 1.29 5.66 -3.19
N GLY A 200 1.46 5.63 -1.87
CA GLY A 200 2.04 6.75 -1.14
C GLY A 200 1.96 6.63 0.36
N LEU A 201 1.72 7.76 1.03
CA LEU A 201 1.70 7.88 2.49
C LEU A 201 0.31 8.20 3.02
N GLY A 202 -0.03 7.59 4.15
CA GLY A 202 -1.27 7.86 4.88
C GLY A 202 -1.07 7.76 6.40
N CYS A 203 -1.84 8.55 7.14
CA CYS A 203 -1.88 8.51 8.60
C CYS A 203 -0.51 8.70 9.30
N CYS A 204 0.42 9.44 8.69
CA CYS A 204 1.63 9.92 9.34
C CYS A 204 1.30 11.08 10.30
N SER A 205 2.27 11.53 11.10
CA SER A 205 2.07 12.55 12.15
C SER A 205 1.47 13.87 11.65
N GLY A 206 1.70 14.23 10.39
CA GLY A 206 1.18 15.43 9.75
C GLY A 206 1.72 15.57 8.33
N PRO A 207 1.41 16.67 7.63
CA PRO A 207 1.97 16.96 6.31
C PRO A 207 3.46 17.30 6.33
N ASP A 208 3.98 17.77 7.48
CA ASP A 208 5.39 18.11 7.67
C ASP A 208 6.26 16.85 7.50
N GLY A 209 7.36 16.96 6.75
CA GLY A 209 8.25 15.83 6.43
C GLY A 209 7.74 14.89 5.33
N MET A 210 6.43 14.84 5.09
CA MET A 210 5.86 14.01 4.03
C MET A 210 6.30 14.48 2.64
N ALA A 211 6.41 15.80 2.43
CA ALA A 211 6.82 16.38 1.17
C ALA A 211 8.23 15.94 0.74
N GLU A 212 9.18 15.86 1.68
CA GLU A 212 10.55 15.42 1.39
C GLU A 212 10.58 13.96 0.92
N ILE A 213 9.90 13.07 1.66
CA ILE A 213 9.81 11.63 1.30
C ILE A 213 9.16 11.44 -0.08
N LEU A 214 8.10 12.20 -0.37
CA LEU A 214 7.41 12.13 -1.67
C LEU A 214 8.28 12.68 -2.81
N ALA A 215 9.02 13.78 -2.58
CA ALA A 215 9.92 14.37 -3.57
C ALA A 215 11.07 13.42 -3.93
N GLU A 216 11.63 12.70 -2.95
CA GLU A 216 12.64 11.66 -3.19
C GLU A 216 12.08 10.45 -3.95
N THR A 217 10.81 10.12 -3.71
CA THR A 217 10.16 8.95 -4.33
C THR A 217 9.64 9.22 -5.73
N LEU A 218 9.19 10.45 -6.01
CA LEU A 218 8.54 10.84 -7.26
C LEU A 218 9.33 10.48 -8.54
N PRO A 219 10.66 10.65 -8.62
CA PRO A 219 11.43 10.28 -9.81
C PRO A 219 11.34 8.79 -10.17
N HIS A 220 10.93 7.94 -9.24
CA HIS A 220 10.87 6.49 -9.37
C HIS A 220 9.44 5.94 -9.40
N ALA A 221 8.44 6.82 -9.32
CA ALA A 221 7.03 6.44 -9.32
C ALA A 221 6.46 6.42 -10.73
N SER A 222 5.96 5.28 -11.18
CA SER A 222 5.24 5.11 -12.46
C SER A 222 3.72 5.23 -12.31
N VAL A 223 3.24 5.36 -11.07
CA VAL A 223 1.83 5.59 -10.71
C VAL A 223 1.70 6.85 -9.87
N PRO A 224 0.52 7.48 -9.79
CA PRO A 224 0.31 8.66 -8.95
C PRO A 224 0.68 8.42 -7.49
N LEU A 225 1.36 9.41 -6.88
CA LEU A 225 1.64 9.39 -5.44
C LEU A 225 0.44 9.90 -4.65
N ILE A 226 0.16 9.21 -3.54
CA ILE A 226 -0.92 9.54 -2.59
C ILE A 226 -0.35 10.21 -1.35
N ALA A 227 -1.03 11.26 -0.86
CA ALA A 227 -0.77 11.86 0.44
C ALA A 227 -2.08 12.10 1.21
N LYS A 228 -2.28 11.33 2.28
CA LYS A 228 -3.40 11.50 3.24
C LYS A 228 -2.87 11.67 4.67
N PRO A 229 -2.21 12.79 5.01
CA PRO A 229 -1.67 13.02 6.34
C PRO A 229 -2.75 13.20 7.40
N SER A 230 -2.40 12.99 8.66
CA SER A 230 -3.18 13.43 9.81
C SER A 230 -3.15 14.97 9.90
N ALA A 231 -4.16 15.58 10.50
CA ALA A 231 -4.14 17.01 10.81
C ALA A 231 -3.21 17.35 11.99
N GLY A 232 -2.47 16.40 12.49
CA GLY A 232 -1.60 16.51 13.66
C GLY A 232 -2.03 15.56 14.79
N LEU A 233 -1.28 15.60 15.88
CA LEU A 233 -1.54 14.78 17.06
C LEU A 233 -2.69 15.36 17.91
N PRO A 234 -3.39 14.55 18.72
CA PRO A 234 -4.36 15.05 19.67
C PRO A 234 -3.77 16.15 20.58
N GLY A 235 -4.44 17.31 20.64
CA GLY A 235 -3.96 18.48 21.39
C GLY A 235 -3.07 19.44 20.59
N HIS A 236 -2.60 19.06 19.42
CA HIS A 236 -1.80 19.86 18.49
C HIS A 236 -2.31 19.71 17.04
N THR A 237 -3.62 19.73 16.87
CA THR A 237 -4.24 19.60 15.56
C THR A 237 -4.16 20.91 14.78
N LEU A 238 -3.69 20.84 13.54
CA LEU A 238 -3.68 21.99 12.63
C LEU A 238 -5.11 22.47 12.37
N SER A 239 -5.28 23.77 12.25
CA SER A 239 -6.54 24.32 11.74
C SER A 239 -6.75 23.94 10.27
N PRO A 240 -7.98 24.01 9.75
CA PRO A 240 -8.25 23.78 8.32
C PRO A 240 -7.34 24.57 7.38
N GLU A 241 -7.11 25.84 7.68
CA GLU A 241 -6.25 26.72 6.88
C GLU A 241 -4.77 26.33 7.03
N GLY A 242 -4.33 26.01 8.25
CA GLY A 242 -2.96 25.56 8.52
C GLY A 242 -2.65 24.25 7.81
N PHE A 243 -3.56 23.29 7.87
CA PHE A 243 -3.45 22.01 7.16
C PHE A 243 -3.38 22.25 5.64
N ALA A 244 -4.30 23.01 5.07
CA ALA A 244 -4.32 23.28 3.64
C ALA A 244 -3.07 24.04 3.17
N GLN A 245 -2.51 24.92 3.99
CA GLN A 245 -1.26 25.61 3.68
C GLN A 245 -0.06 24.65 3.66
N ALA A 246 0.05 23.76 4.66
CA ALA A 246 1.09 22.74 4.70
C ALA A 246 0.97 21.77 3.51
N MET A 247 -0.24 21.43 3.07
CA MET A 247 -0.47 20.58 1.90
C MET A 247 0.02 21.21 0.57
N ARG A 248 0.33 22.50 0.50
CA ARG A 248 0.95 23.11 -0.70
C ARG A 248 2.32 22.51 -0.98
N GLU A 249 3.12 22.27 0.05
CA GLU A 249 4.44 21.63 -0.10
C GLU A 249 4.31 20.19 -0.58
N VAL A 250 3.34 19.45 -0.03
CA VAL A 250 3.00 18.08 -0.43
C VAL A 250 2.58 18.00 -1.91
N LEU A 251 1.73 18.94 -2.35
CA LEU A 251 1.35 19.05 -3.77
C LEU A 251 2.54 19.42 -4.66
N SER A 252 3.41 20.34 -4.19
CA SER A 252 4.62 20.73 -4.91
C SER A 252 5.62 19.59 -5.04
N ALA A 253 5.67 18.68 -4.06
CA ALA A 253 6.46 17.45 -4.08
C ALA A 253 5.89 16.38 -5.05
N GLY A 254 4.74 16.64 -5.67
CA GLY A 254 4.17 15.79 -6.72
C GLY A 254 3.10 14.80 -6.25
N ALA A 255 2.55 14.96 -5.03
CA ALA A 255 1.39 14.19 -4.61
C ALA A 255 0.19 14.49 -5.51
N GLY A 256 -0.13 13.55 -6.41
CA GLY A 256 -1.21 13.69 -7.36
C GLY A 256 -2.58 13.36 -6.78
N ILE A 257 -2.64 12.56 -5.72
CA ILE A 257 -3.87 12.20 -5.00
C ILE A 257 -3.70 12.63 -3.56
N VAL A 258 -4.59 13.48 -3.07
CA VAL A 258 -4.49 14.06 -1.73
C VAL A 258 -5.80 13.94 -0.96
N GLY A 259 -5.72 13.94 0.35
CA GLY A 259 -6.85 13.90 1.26
C GLY A 259 -6.40 14.13 2.68
N GLY A 260 -7.19 13.68 3.64
CA GLY A 260 -6.85 13.76 5.05
C GLY A 260 -7.00 12.42 5.76
N CYS A 261 -6.37 12.29 6.92
CA CYS A 261 -6.53 11.18 7.84
C CYS A 261 -6.92 11.69 9.23
N CYS A 262 -6.46 11.08 10.31
CA CYS A 262 -6.84 11.41 11.68
C CYS A 262 -6.85 12.92 11.97
N GLY A 263 -7.87 13.40 12.67
CA GLY A 263 -8.04 14.81 13.03
C GLY A 263 -8.57 15.72 11.91
N THR A 264 -8.69 15.24 10.66
CA THR A 264 -9.28 16.04 9.59
C THR A 264 -10.80 15.98 9.59
N THR A 265 -11.43 17.06 9.21
CA THR A 265 -12.89 17.25 9.13
C THR A 265 -13.26 17.76 7.73
N PRO A 266 -14.56 17.85 7.38
CA PRO A 266 -14.99 18.46 6.13
C PRO A 266 -14.43 19.86 5.91
N GLU A 267 -14.20 20.66 6.97
CA GLU A 267 -13.60 21.98 6.87
C GLU A 267 -12.14 21.92 6.36
N HIS A 268 -11.37 20.94 6.81
CA HIS A 268 -10.00 20.68 6.33
C HIS A 268 -9.99 20.36 4.83
N ILE A 269 -10.88 19.47 4.41
CA ILE A 269 -11.01 19.09 2.99
C ILE A 269 -11.51 20.27 2.14
N ARG A 270 -12.43 21.08 2.65
CA ARG A 270 -12.89 22.30 1.98
C ARG A 270 -11.77 23.33 1.82
N ALA A 271 -10.93 23.51 2.83
CA ALA A 271 -9.78 24.39 2.76
C ALA A 271 -8.74 23.86 1.75
N LEU A 272 -8.46 22.56 1.76
CA LEU A 272 -7.57 21.92 0.78
C LEU A 272 -8.13 22.02 -0.64
N CYS A 273 -9.44 21.83 -0.84
CA CYS A 273 -10.10 22.01 -2.15
C CYS A 273 -9.88 23.41 -2.71
N ARG A 274 -9.94 24.46 -1.86
CA ARG A 274 -9.66 25.84 -2.29
C ARG A 274 -8.22 26.02 -2.74
N VAL A 275 -7.26 25.49 -1.95
CA VAL A 275 -5.83 25.50 -2.31
C VAL A 275 -5.59 24.81 -3.65
N MET A 276 -6.16 23.62 -3.86
CA MET A 276 -5.99 22.85 -5.09
C MET A 276 -6.51 23.58 -6.34
N ARG A 277 -7.60 24.35 -6.23
CA ARG A 277 -8.15 25.13 -7.36
C ARG A 277 -7.22 26.24 -7.85
N GLU A 278 -6.39 26.75 -6.95
CA GLU A 278 -5.43 27.82 -7.22
C GLU A 278 -4.03 27.30 -7.49
N PHE A 279 -3.81 25.98 -7.35
CA PHE A 279 -2.52 25.34 -7.46
C PHE A 279 -2.28 24.85 -8.88
N ASP A 280 -1.20 25.34 -9.50
CA ASP A 280 -0.75 24.86 -10.79
C ASP A 280 0.02 23.54 -10.59
N PHE A 281 -0.71 22.43 -10.64
CA PHE A 281 -0.13 21.11 -10.45
C PHE A 281 0.76 20.76 -11.64
N PRO A 282 2.04 20.40 -11.40
CA PRO A 282 2.97 20.09 -12.48
C PRO A 282 2.53 18.82 -13.20
N ALA A 283 1.76 18.95 -14.26
CA ALA A 283 1.36 17.85 -15.11
C ALA A 283 2.60 17.18 -15.73
N GLY A 284 2.68 15.86 -15.68
CA GLY A 284 3.69 15.09 -16.42
C GLY A 284 4.98 14.76 -15.69
N ARG A 285 5.05 14.88 -14.37
CA ARG A 285 6.20 14.40 -13.56
C ARG A 285 6.09 12.93 -13.14
N HIS A 286 5.43 12.10 -13.92
CA HIS A 286 5.51 10.65 -13.70
C HIS A 286 6.80 10.15 -14.32
N ALA A 287 7.58 9.37 -13.55
CA ALA A 287 8.65 8.61 -14.14
C ALA A 287 8.01 7.66 -15.17
N TYR A 288 8.35 7.82 -16.43
CA TYR A 288 8.15 6.73 -17.38
C TYR A 288 8.99 5.57 -16.85
N GLU A 289 8.42 4.35 -16.83
CA GLU A 289 9.30 3.19 -16.80
C GLU A 289 10.28 3.36 -17.95
N ASP A 290 11.51 3.69 -17.61
CA ASP A 290 12.60 3.58 -18.56
C ASP A 290 12.75 2.08 -18.79
N ALA A 291 12.41 1.62 -20.00
CA ALA A 291 12.50 0.21 -20.36
C ALA A 291 13.92 -0.35 -20.15
N ASP A 292 14.90 0.53 -20.01
CA ASP A 292 16.31 0.22 -19.87
C ASP A 292 16.81 0.36 -18.41
N CYS A 293 15.92 0.58 -17.44
CA CYS A 293 16.27 0.71 -16.03
C CYS A 293 15.40 -0.18 -15.15
N TYR A 294 16.00 -1.25 -14.61
CA TYR A 294 15.34 -2.12 -13.66
C TYR A 294 15.51 -1.59 -12.24
N ALA A 295 14.44 -1.63 -11.46
CA ALA A 295 14.48 -1.36 -10.02
C ALA A 295 14.04 -2.60 -9.25
N ALA A 296 14.94 -3.21 -8.50
CA ALA A 296 14.67 -4.26 -7.54
C ALA A 296 14.52 -3.67 -6.13
N ALA A 297 13.98 -4.42 -5.19
CA ALA A 297 13.84 -3.95 -3.82
C ALA A 297 13.83 -5.12 -2.82
N THR A 298 14.38 -4.86 -1.64
CA THR A 298 14.03 -5.56 -0.40
C THR A 298 12.97 -4.73 0.34
N GLU A 299 12.59 -5.12 1.54
CA GLU A 299 11.68 -4.32 2.37
C GLU A 299 12.26 -2.95 2.74
N THR A 300 13.58 -2.86 2.90
CA THR A 300 14.28 -1.67 3.43
C THR A 300 15.02 -0.86 2.38
N GLU A 301 15.39 -1.45 1.25
CA GLU A 301 16.25 -0.83 0.24
C GLU A 301 15.71 -1.00 -1.17
N ALA A 302 15.89 0.03 -2.00
CA ALA A 302 15.65 0.00 -3.43
C ALA A 302 16.98 0.01 -4.20
N PHE A 303 17.09 -0.82 -5.22
CA PHE A 303 18.28 -1.01 -6.03
C PHE A 303 17.97 -0.65 -7.48
N PHE A 304 18.70 0.32 -8.01
CA PHE A 304 18.53 0.76 -9.39
C PHE A 304 19.62 0.11 -10.24
N LEU A 305 19.18 -0.73 -11.16
CA LEU A 305 20.02 -1.45 -12.11
C LEU A 305 19.87 -0.78 -13.47
N GLY A 306 20.98 -0.62 -14.19
CA GLY A 306 20.91 -0.22 -15.59
C GLY A 306 20.32 -1.34 -16.46
N ASP A 307 20.46 -1.19 -17.77
CA ASP A 307 20.07 -2.18 -18.77
C ASP A 307 20.87 -3.49 -18.74
N ASN A 308 21.94 -3.54 -17.95
CA ASN A 308 22.82 -4.70 -17.82
C ASN A 308 22.83 -5.22 -16.38
N ILE A 309 22.16 -6.35 -16.15
CA ILE A 309 22.22 -7.10 -14.90
C ILE A 309 23.36 -8.11 -15.00
N VAL A 310 24.33 -8.00 -14.09
CA VAL A 310 25.46 -8.94 -13.99
C VAL A 310 25.29 -9.75 -12.71
N LEU A 311 24.86 -10.99 -12.88
CA LEU A 311 24.63 -11.92 -11.76
C LEU A 311 25.97 -12.44 -11.20
N SER A 312 26.01 -12.69 -9.91
CA SER A 312 27.11 -13.44 -9.29
C SER A 312 27.16 -14.89 -9.78
N GLU A 313 28.24 -15.61 -9.44
CA GLU A 313 28.17 -17.07 -9.45
C GLU A 313 27.02 -17.54 -8.54
N PRO A 314 26.35 -18.65 -8.87
CA PRO A 314 25.24 -19.14 -8.07
C PRO A 314 25.66 -19.43 -6.63
N ILE A 315 24.90 -18.89 -5.68
CA ILE A 315 25.05 -19.14 -4.25
C ILE A 315 24.05 -20.23 -3.85
N GLU A 316 24.55 -21.33 -3.31
CA GLU A 316 23.70 -22.38 -2.76
C GLU A 316 22.96 -21.88 -1.51
N CYS A 317 21.65 -22.05 -1.47
CA CYS A 317 20.85 -21.62 -0.32
C CYS A 317 21.11 -22.54 0.88
N SER A 318 21.64 -21.97 1.95
CA SER A 318 22.00 -22.71 3.17
C SER A 318 21.83 -21.80 4.38
N VAL A 319 22.00 -22.37 5.58
CA VAL A 319 21.99 -21.61 6.85
C VAL A 319 23.08 -20.52 6.91
N ARG A 320 24.06 -20.55 6.00
CA ARG A 320 25.13 -19.56 5.87
C ARG A 320 24.81 -18.45 4.86
N LEU A 321 23.63 -18.48 4.24
CA LEU A 321 23.28 -17.53 3.18
C LEU A 321 23.47 -16.08 3.59
N VAL A 322 23.23 -15.73 4.86
CA VAL A 322 23.49 -14.37 5.39
C VAL A 322 24.96 -13.98 5.23
N ASP A 323 25.88 -14.88 5.64
CA ASP A 323 27.33 -14.65 5.55
C ASP A 323 27.75 -14.54 4.09
N ASP A 324 27.26 -15.43 3.25
CA ASP A 324 27.59 -15.50 1.82
C ASP A 324 27.10 -14.23 1.07
N LEU A 325 25.92 -13.67 1.44
CA LEU A 325 25.40 -12.42 0.89
C LEU A 325 26.18 -11.17 1.36
N ILE A 326 26.63 -11.16 2.63
CA ILE A 326 27.46 -10.08 3.18
C ILE A 326 28.87 -10.08 2.56
N ASP A 327 29.44 -11.28 2.38
CA ASP A 327 30.78 -11.47 1.86
C ASP A 327 30.86 -11.26 0.34
N LEU A 328 29.70 -11.19 -0.35
CA LEU A 328 29.64 -10.95 -1.78
C LEU A 328 30.01 -9.49 -2.12
N ASN A 329 31.31 -9.24 -2.23
CA ASN A 329 31.91 -7.94 -2.50
C ASN A 329 32.65 -7.94 -3.86
N ASP A 330 32.08 -8.58 -4.88
CA ASP A 330 32.65 -8.57 -6.22
C ASP A 330 32.19 -7.31 -6.98
N GLU A 331 33.12 -6.41 -7.24
CA GLU A 331 32.86 -5.17 -8.00
C GLU A 331 32.38 -5.40 -9.44
N GLN A 332 32.44 -6.64 -9.93
CA GLN A 332 32.03 -6.99 -11.28
C GLN A 332 30.56 -7.42 -11.39
N VAL A 333 29.89 -7.65 -10.26
CA VAL A 333 28.48 -8.07 -10.23
C VAL A 333 27.61 -7.00 -9.61
N ASN A 334 26.34 -6.95 -10.02
CA ASN A 334 25.36 -5.99 -9.50
C ASN A 334 24.06 -6.65 -8.99
N ALA A 335 24.02 -7.99 -8.97
CA ALA A 335 22.95 -8.76 -8.34
C ALA A 335 23.46 -10.11 -7.80
N ALA A 336 23.02 -10.51 -6.62
CA ALA A 336 23.36 -11.78 -5.98
C ALA A 336 22.42 -12.88 -6.49
N LEU A 337 22.95 -13.91 -7.14
CA LEU A 337 22.15 -15.04 -7.62
C LEU A 337 22.09 -16.16 -6.58
N VAL A 338 20.90 -16.48 -6.09
CA VAL A 338 20.65 -17.57 -5.15
C VAL A 338 19.90 -18.71 -5.84
N GLU A 339 20.43 -19.93 -5.74
CA GLU A 339 19.75 -21.15 -6.21
C GLU A 339 18.84 -21.72 -5.14
N LEU A 340 17.60 -22.05 -5.53
CA LEU A 340 16.58 -22.60 -4.65
C LEU A 340 16.15 -23.99 -5.15
N GLU A 341 16.27 -24.99 -4.28
CA GLU A 341 15.91 -26.37 -4.57
C GLU A 341 14.70 -26.87 -3.76
N THR A 342 14.45 -26.24 -2.60
CA THR A 342 13.42 -26.68 -1.66
C THR A 342 12.58 -25.48 -1.14
N LEU A 343 11.46 -25.78 -0.49
CA LEU A 343 10.67 -24.74 0.22
C LEU A 343 11.40 -24.21 1.46
N ASP A 344 12.27 -25.02 2.07
CA ASP A 344 13.10 -24.55 3.19
C ASP A 344 14.09 -23.49 2.73
N ASP A 345 14.60 -23.59 1.50
CA ASP A 345 15.46 -22.55 0.91
C ASP A 345 14.72 -21.23 0.74
N VAL A 346 13.43 -21.28 0.39
CA VAL A 346 12.60 -20.06 0.30
C VAL A 346 12.49 -19.39 1.67
N GLU A 347 12.31 -20.15 2.74
CA GLU A 347 12.27 -19.60 4.10
C GLU A 347 13.62 -18.98 4.50
N ILE A 348 14.71 -19.65 4.20
CA ILE A 348 16.08 -19.15 4.45
C ILE A 348 16.30 -17.85 3.65
N LEU A 349 15.97 -17.83 2.36
CA LEU A 349 16.07 -16.64 1.52
C LEU A 349 15.31 -15.45 2.12
N CYS A 350 14.04 -15.64 2.46
CA CYS A 350 13.19 -14.57 3.00
C CYS A 350 13.72 -13.97 4.31
N ARG A 351 14.41 -14.78 5.13
CA ARG A 351 15.06 -14.32 6.37
C ARG A 351 16.41 -13.65 6.14
N SER A 352 17.13 -14.05 5.10
CA SER A 352 18.53 -13.68 4.87
C SER A 352 18.69 -12.45 3.98
N ALA A 353 17.76 -12.24 3.07
CA ALA A 353 17.91 -11.26 1.98
C ALA A 353 18.04 -9.80 2.46
N LEU A 354 17.55 -9.45 3.64
CA LEU A 354 17.73 -8.12 4.25
C LEU A 354 19.19 -7.79 4.57
N ALA A 355 20.06 -8.79 4.65
CA ALA A 355 21.49 -8.61 4.90
C ALA A 355 22.29 -8.33 3.61
N SER A 356 21.68 -8.49 2.45
CA SER A 356 22.35 -8.27 1.16
C SER A 356 22.51 -6.79 0.84
N SER A 357 23.71 -6.38 0.45
CA SER A 357 23.99 -5.06 -0.13
C SER A 357 23.68 -4.97 -1.63
N LEU A 358 23.31 -6.08 -2.26
CA LEU A 358 22.93 -6.20 -3.66
C LEU A 358 21.48 -6.67 -3.78
N PRO A 359 20.79 -6.33 -4.89
CA PRO A 359 19.49 -6.94 -5.17
C PRO A 359 19.65 -8.45 -5.37
N VAL A 360 18.62 -9.19 -4.97
CA VAL A 360 18.65 -10.65 -5.04
C VAL A 360 17.96 -11.12 -6.30
N ALA A 361 18.66 -12.00 -7.04
CA ALA A 361 18.13 -12.80 -8.12
C ALA A 361 17.96 -14.24 -7.64
N VAL A 362 16.93 -14.92 -8.11
CA VAL A 362 16.67 -16.32 -7.78
C VAL A 362 16.64 -17.19 -9.04
N ARG A 363 17.16 -18.39 -8.92
CA ARG A 363 17.06 -19.46 -9.92
C ARG A 363 16.53 -20.72 -9.28
N THR A 364 15.61 -21.40 -9.94
CA THR A 364 15.10 -22.72 -9.53
C THR A 364 14.63 -23.49 -10.75
N GLN A 365 14.61 -24.82 -10.65
CA GLN A 365 14.08 -25.71 -11.67
C GLN A 365 12.61 -26.10 -11.38
N ASP A 366 12.06 -25.70 -10.23
CA ASP A 366 10.71 -26.04 -9.80
C ASP A 366 9.79 -24.81 -9.76
N ARG A 367 8.69 -24.89 -10.53
CA ARG A 367 7.69 -23.84 -10.61
C ARG A 367 7.01 -23.52 -9.27
N MET A 368 6.89 -24.52 -8.38
CA MET A 368 6.25 -24.30 -7.06
C MET A 368 7.18 -23.55 -6.14
N ILE A 369 8.48 -23.83 -6.21
CA ILE A 369 9.51 -23.09 -5.48
C ILE A 369 9.59 -21.65 -6.01
N LEU A 370 9.50 -21.44 -7.32
CA LEU A 370 9.45 -20.11 -7.91
C LEU A 370 8.24 -19.32 -7.42
N ASP A 371 7.03 -19.88 -7.48
CA ASP A 371 5.82 -19.21 -6.98
C ASP A 371 5.93 -18.89 -5.49
N ALA A 372 6.46 -19.82 -4.68
CA ALA A 372 6.68 -19.62 -3.25
C ALA A 372 7.71 -18.52 -2.97
N ALA A 373 8.85 -18.50 -3.66
CA ALA A 373 9.88 -17.48 -3.49
C ALA A 373 9.31 -16.08 -3.79
N LEU A 374 8.61 -15.90 -4.90
CA LEU A 374 8.01 -14.65 -5.30
C LEU A 374 6.85 -14.22 -4.38
N ARG A 375 6.13 -15.20 -3.83
CA ARG A 375 5.01 -14.97 -2.91
C ARG A 375 5.49 -14.48 -1.54
N TYR A 376 6.48 -15.15 -0.96
CA TYR A 376 6.87 -14.92 0.43
C TYR A 376 7.99 -13.89 0.58
N PHE A 377 8.75 -13.61 -0.46
CA PHE A 377 9.78 -12.59 -0.41
C PHE A 377 9.18 -11.19 -0.27
N GLN A 378 9.67 -10.41 0.69
CA GLN A 378 9.19 -9.05 0.93
C GLN A 378 10.03 -8.03 0.16
N GLY A 379 9.64 -7.79 -1.10
CA GLY A 379 10.32 -6.93 -2.03
C GLY A 379 10.03 -7.26 -3.49
N ARG A 380 10.90 -6.84 -4.36
CA ARG A 380 10.88 -7.09 -5.81
C ARG A 380 12.13 -7.88 -6.20
N LEU A 381 11.99 -9.18 -6.41
CA LEU A 381 13.07 -10.08 -6.85
C LEU A 381 13.35 -9.96 -8.34
N ILE A 382 14.56 -10.40 -8.70
CA ILE A 382 14.94 -10.75 -10.06
C ILE A 382 14.80 -12.27 -10.22
N VAL A 383 14.23 -12.73 -11.31
CA VAL A 383 14.16 -14.14 -11.69
C VAL A 383 15.13 -14.38 -12.83
N ASP A 384 16.13 -15.22 -12.60
CA ASP A 384 16.99 -15.69 -13.67
C ASP A 384 16.25 -16.75 -14.48
N SER A 385 16.01 -16.47 -15.75
CA SER A 385 15.28 -17.35 -16.66
C SER A 385 16.11 -18.50 -17.22
N ASN A 386 17.37 -18.58 -16.88
CA ASN A 386 18.26 -19.68 -17.29
C ASN A 386 18.00 -20.94 -16.47
N CYS A 387 16.84 -21.55 -16.67
CA CYS A 387 16.35 -22.76 -15.98
C CYS A 387 15.43 -23.57 -16.89
N ASP A 388 15.01 -24.75 -16.42
CA ASP A 388 14.17 -25.68 -17.20
C ASP A 388 12.66 -25.33 -17.16
N ILE A 389 12.26 -24.27 -16.44
CA ILE A 389 10.86 -23.83 -16.39
C ILE A 389 10.51 -23.12 -17.71
N ASP A 390 9.32 -23.40 -18.25
CA ASP A 390 8.81 -22.71 -19.45
C ASP A 390 8.81 -21.19 -19.26
N TYR A 391 9.43 -20.47 -20.19
CA TYR A 391 9.62 -19.03 -20.10
C TYR A 391 8.30 -18.25 -19.94
N GLN A 392 7.22 -18.65 -20.64
CA GLN A 392 5.90 -18.01 -20.49
C GLN A 392 5.31 -18.24 -19.10
N LEU A 393 5.65 -19.36 -18.46
CA LEU A 393 5.24 -19.61 -17.07
C LEU A 393 6.01 -18.72 -16.10
N ILE A 394 7.32 -18.54 -16.32
CA ILE A 394 8.15 -17.59 -15.56
C ILE A 394 7.56 -16.20 -15.66
N GLU A 395 7.32 -15.67 -16.86
CA GLU A 395 6.76 -14.34 -17.08
C GLU A 395 5.41 -14.16 -16.38
N ARG A 396 4.50 -15.12 -16.49
CA ARG A 396 3.19 -15.06 -15.82
C ARG A 396 3.30 -15.06 -14.30
N THR A 397 4.21 -15.88 -13.76
CA THR A 397 4.42 -15.95 -12.32
C THR A 397 5.09 -14.65 -11.82
N ALA A 398 6.11 -14.18 -12.53
CA ALA A 398 6.78 -12.91 -12.21
C ALA A 398 5.80 -11.72 -12.26
N ALA A 399 4.96 -11.61 -13.30
CA ALA A 399 3.97 -10.55 -13.42
C ALA A 399 2.94 -10.53 -12.28
N LYS A 400 2.58 -11.70 -11.73
CA LYS A 400 1.67 -11.81 -10.58
C LYS A 400 2.23 -11.13 -9.33
N TYR A 401 3.54 -11.20 -9.13
CA TYR A 401 4.24 -10.69 -7.95
C TYR A 401 5.06 -9.41 -8.21
N GLY A 402 5.08 -8.95 -9.46
CA GLY A 402 5.83 -7.76 -9.86
C GLY A 402 7.34 -7.99 -9.99
N ALA A 403 7.81 -9.23 -10.10
CA ALA A 403 9.22 -9.55 -10.22
C ALA A 403 9.79 -9.19 -11.60
N ILE A 404 11.10 -9.01 -11.66
CA ILE A 404 11.86 -8.79 -12.89
C ILE A 404 12.22 -10.17 -13.48
N VAL A 405 12.05 -10.36 -14.77
CA VAL A 405 12.55 -11.55 -15.49
C VAL A 405 13.78 -11.14 -16.30
N TYR A 406 14.90 -11.88 -16.10
CA TYR A 406 16.18 -11.61 -16.74
C TYR A 406 16.78 -12.87 -17.36
#